data_d0c500b30bbd093d3527dae75b2ed6f7
#
_entry.id   d0c500b30bbd093d3527dae75b2ed6f7
#
_cell.length_a   1.000
_cell.length_b   1.000
_cell.length_c   1.000
_cell.angle_alpha   90.00
_cell.angle_beta   90.00
_cell.angle_gamma   90.00
#
_symmetry.space_group_name_H-M   'P 1'
#
loop_
_entity.id
_entity.type
_entity.pdbx_description
1 polymer ?
#
loop_
_entity_poly.entity_id
_entity_poly.type
_entity_poly.pdbx_seq_one_letter_code
_entity_poly.pdbx_strand_id
1 'polypeptide(L)'
;MGETTRRIRASGGQARRITVDGPATVTALCDGYLDLDLSRVPDVTRGIGDDLAIADGQDLDDMSISVNAFLLELPGRLALVDAGDSNRRGDSLGHLLPALASAGYDPEDITDLLLTHLHGDHAAGLVKGGERLFPKAALHVSAAEQAFWSDPAQLDELQSVQLPFAQVAMRLYADQLVTIHPGDEVLPGVVVRALPGHTPGQVGFLMGDQTPLLISADVLHLPALQVRFPDWGFLFDADRPRSRAMRHEILAETARTGLRLAGAHIPFPGVIRVVPGPEGLGFRTAEEEA
;
A
#
# COMPACT_ATOMS: atom_id res chain seq x y z
N MET A 1 24.69 -9.20 28.24
CA MET A 1 23.56 -8.32 28.04
C MET A 1 24.00 -7.32 26.99
N GLY A 2 23.73 -7.61 25.72
CA GLY A 2 24.02 -6.68 24.64
C GLY A 2 22.87 -5.66 24.57
N GLU A 3 23.20 -4.39 24.66
CA GLU A 3 22.28 -3.32 24.31
C GLU A 3 21.92 -3.51 22.83
N THR A 4 20.68 -3.91 22.57
CA THR A 4 20.10 -3.87 21.23
C THR A 4 20.01 -2.40 20.87
N THR A 5 20.93 -1.93 20.04
CA THR A 5 20.88 -0.58 19.49
C THR A 5 19.63 -0.51 18.62
N ARG A 6 18.55 0.01 19.18
CA ARG A 6 17.32 0.30 18.41
C ARG A 6 17.73 1.15 17.23
N ARG A 7 17.63 0.62 16.00
CA ARG A 7 17.83 1.42 14.79
C ARG A 7 16.91 2.63 14.90
N ILE A 8 17.48 3.85 14.72
CA ILE A 8 16.66 5.06 14.59
C ILE A 8 15.96 4.89 13.24
N ARG A 9 14.71 4.44 13.29
CA ARG A 9 13.85 4.36 12.11
C ARG A 9 13.67 5.78 11.59
N ALA A 10 13.75 5.95 10.26
CA ALA A 10 13.40 7.23 9.66
C ALA A 10 12.00 7.61 10.14
N SER A 11 11.79 8.86 10.55
CA SER A 11 10.46 9.34 10.91
C SER A 11 9.60 9.40 9.65
N GLY A 12 8.30 9.13 9.74
CA GLY A 12 7.34 9.45 8.68
C GLY A 12 7.32 10.95 8.34
N GLY A 13 6.48 11.34 7.41
CA GLY A 13 6.29 12.76 7.04
C GLY A 13 7.10 13.22 5.83
N GLN A 14 7.83 12.32 5.15
CA GLN A 14 8.52 12.64 3.91
C GLN A 14 7.60 12.53 2.69
N ALA A 15 7.88 13.37 1.67
CA ALA A 15 7.30 13.27 0.34
C ALA A 15 8.40 13.10 -0.71
N ARG A 16 8.19 12.22 -1.70
CA ARG A 16 9.14 11.98 -2.78
C ARG A 16 8.44 11.87 -4.13
N ARG A 17 8.79 12.73 -5.09
CA ARG A 17 8.23 12.63 -6.44
C ARG A 17 8.75 11.39 -7.16
N ILE A 18 7.84 10.72 -7.88
CA ILE A 18 8.10 9.53 -8.69
C ILE A 18 7.90 9.93 -10.16
N THR A 19 8.88 9.63 -11.00
CA THR A 19 8.73 9.89 -12.45
C THR A 19 7.79 8.87 -13.07
N VAL A 20 6.70 9.34 -13.67
CA VAL A 20 5.72 8.57 -14.47
C VAL A 20 5.45 9.39 -15.72
N ASP A 21 5.27 8.75 -16.86
CA ASP A 21 4.77 9.41 -18.05
C ASP A 21 3.23 9.47 -18.02
N GLY A 22 2.66 10.45 -18.71
CA GLY A 22 1.21 10.63 -18.77
C GLY A 22 0.71 11.88 -18.02
N PRO A 23 -0.61 11.97 -17.79
CA PRO A 23 -1.23 13.18 -17.26
C PRO A 23 -1.00 13.38 -15.75
N ALA A 24 -0.67 12.32 -15.03
CA ALA A 24 -0.51 12.36 -13.58
C ALA A 24 0.95 12.58 -13.17
N THR A 25 1.18 13.49 -12.22
CA THR A 25 2.39 13.49 -11.42
C THR A 25 2.16 12.68 -10.16
N VAL A 26 3.08 11.78 -9.82
CA VAL A 26 2.98 10.91 -8.64
C VAL A 26 3.97 11.35 -7.58
N THR A 27 3.51 11.49 -6.34
CA THR A 27 4.35 11.75 -5.18
C THR A 27 4.06 10.71 -4.10
N ALA A 28 5.07 9.95 -3.69
CA ALA A 28 4.98 9.07 -2.53
C ALA A 28 4.99 9.89 -1.25
N LEU A 29 4.10 9.55 -0.32
CA LEU A 29 3.97 10.14 1.00
C LEU A 29 4.21 9.06 2.05
N CYS A 30 5.14 9.28 2.98
CA CYS A 30 5.43 8.33 4.06
C CYS A 30 4.56 8.64 5.28
N ASP A 31 3.59 7.78 5.58
CA ASP A 31 2.82 7.86 6.84
C ASP A 31 3.66 7.40 8.05
N GLY A 32 4.64 6.54 7.81
CA GLY A 32 5.54 6.04 8.85
C GLY A 32 5.87 4.57 8.68
N TYR A 33 6.12 3.90 9.81
CA TYR A 33 6.60 2.52 9.83
C TYR A 33 5.83 1.68 10.84
N LEU A 34 5.39 0.51 10.40
CA LEU A 34 4.70 -0.48 11.20
C LEU A 34 5.69 -1.57 11.63
N ASP A 35 5.81 -1.78 12.95
CA ASP A 35 6.59 -2.90 13.48
C ASP A 35 5.92 -4.23 13.13
N LEU A 36 6.70 -5.15 12.61
CA LEU A 36 6.22 -6.43 12.13
C LEU A 36 6.82 -7.57 12.94
N ASP A 37 5.96 -8.37 13.56
CA ASP A 37 6.33 -9.63 14.17
C ASP A 37 6.39 -10.72 13.09
N LEU A 38 7.40 -11.60 13.16
CA LEU A 38 7.60 -12.69 12.19
C LEU A 38 6.39 -13.63 12.08
N SER A 39 5.57 -13.75 13.14
CA SER A 39 4.33 -14.52 13.10
C SER A 39 3.34 -14.04 12.04
N ARG A 40 3.51 -12.80 11.53
CA ARG A 40 2.70 -12.23 10.45
C ARG A 40 3.05 -12.80 9.06
N VAL A 41 4.19 -13.46 8.94
CA VAL A 41 4.66 -14.13 7.71
C VAL A 41 4.95 -15.61 8.00
N PRO A 42 3.92 -16.42 8.25
CA PRO A 42 4.05 -17.76 8.81
C PRO A 42 4.78 -18.75 7.92
N ASP A 43 4.89 -18.46 6.62
CA ASP A 43 5.56 -19.33 5.64
C ASP A 43 7.07 -19.08 5.58
N VAL A 44 7.60 -18.06 6.26
CA VAL A 44 9.04 -17.75 6.25
C VAL A 44 9.83 -18.85 6.94
N THR A 45 10.77 -19.42 6.22
CA THR A 45 11.74 -20.37 6.74
C THR A 45 12.97 -19.64 7.27
N ARG A 46 13.27 -19.78 8.57
CA ARG A 46 14.52 -19.28 9.17
C ARG A 46 15.76 -19.78 8.41
N GLY A 47 16.83 -19.03 8.47
CA GLY A 47 18.03 -19.26 7.66
C GLY A 47 17.90 -18.57 6.30
N ILE A 48 17.07 -19.08 5.39
CA ILE A 48 16.84 -18.43 4.10
C ILE A 48 16.23 -17.03 4.29
N GLY A 49 15.24 -16.91 5.17
CA GLY A 49 14.62 -15.61 5.49
C GLY A 49 15.59 -14.65 6.15
N ASP A 50 16.41 -15.14 7.09
CA ASP A 50 17.44 -14.34 7.76
C ASP A 50 18.47 -13.80 6.75
N ASP A 51 18.98 -14.63 5.83
CA ASP A 51 19.94 -14.22 4.81
C ASP A 51 19.36 -13.15 3.87
N LEU A 52 18.09 -13.28 3.47
CA LEU A 52 17.42 -12.30 2.61
C LEU A 52 17.15 -11.00 3.34
N ALA A 53 16.70 -11.04 4.59
CA ALA A 53 16.46 -9.86 5.39
C ALA A 53 17.77 -9.08 5.63
N ILE A 54 18.86 -9.77 5.96
CA ILE A 54 20.19 -9.17 6.12
C ILE A 54 20.66 -8.52 4.81
N ALA A 55 20.46 -9.18 3.67
CA ALA A 55 20.83 -8.63 2.36
C ALA A 55 20.06 -7.33 2.03
N ASP A 56 18.82 -7.20 2.54
CA ASP A 56 18.00 -5.99 2.42
C ASP A 56 18.23 -4.99 3.60
N GLY A 57 19.22 -5.26 4.44
CA GLY A 57 19.54 -4.40 5.58
C GLY A 57 18.52 -4.47 6.72
N GLN A 58 17.71 -5.52 6.78
CA GLN A 58 16.72 -5.79 7.82
C GLN A 58 17.16 -6.95 8.74
N ASP A 59 16.47 -7.10 9.85
CA ASP A 59 16.58 -8.20 10.80
C ASP A 59 15.20 -8.80 10.97
N LEU A 60 15.04 -10.12 10.77
CA LEU A 60 13.76 -10.80 10.93
C LEU A 60 13.17 -10.69 12.36
N ASP A 61 14.02 -10.46 13.35
CA ASP A 61 13.58 -10.29 14.76
C ASP A 61 13.25 -8.83 15.09
N ASP A 62 13.58 -7.86 14.20
CA ASP A 62 13.27 -6.43 14.36
C ASP A 62 12.84 -5.82 13.01
N MET A 63 11.84 -6.44 12.39
CA MET A 63 11.32 -5.96 11.11
C MET A 63 10.40 -4.76 11.27
N SER A 64 10.41 -3.91 10.27
CA SER A 64 9.37 -2.90 10.06
C SER A 64 9.08 -2.73 8.57
N ILE A 65 7.83 -2.46 8.28
CA ILE A 65 7.37 -2.13 6.93
C ILE A 65 6.95 -0.66 6.87
N SER A 66 7.21 0.00 5.76
CA SER A 66 6.70 1.35 5.53
C SER A 66 5.17 1.32 5.38
N VAL A 67 4.54 2.44 5.67
CA VAL A 67 3.16 2.72 5.29
C VAL A 67 3.19 3.94 4.39
N ASN A 68 3.02 3.70 3.09
CA ASN A 68 3.06 4.74 2.06
C ASN A 68 1.65 5.00 1.53
N ALA A 69 1.38 6.26 1.23
CA ALA A 69 0.28 6.71 0.40
C ALA A 69 0.83 7.38 -0.86
N PHE A 70 0.01 7.58 -1.88
CA PHE A 70 0.48 8.18 -3.13
C PHE A 70 -0.43 9.33 -3.54
N LEU A 71 0.16 10.52 -3.71
CA LEU A 71 -0.53 11.69 -4.20
C LEU A 71 -0.43 11.73 -5.73
N LEU A 72 -1.57 11.89 -6.41
CA LEU A 72 -1.68 12.02 -7.85
C LEU A 72 -2.15 13.43 -8.19
N GLU A 73 -1.28 14.20 -8.83
CA GLU A 73 -1.60 15.54 -9.32
C GLU A 73 -2.00 15.45 -10.79
N LEU A 74 -3.24 15.83 -11.11
CA LEU A 74 -3.79 15.88 -12.46
C LEU A 74 -4.39 17.27 -12.73
N PRO A 75 -4.61 17.67 -13.99
CA PRO A 75 -5.27 18.94 -14.28
C PRO A 75 -6.63 19.07 -13.60
N GLY A 76 -6.73 19.97 -12.62
CA GLY A 76 -7.95 20.25 -11.87
C GLY A 76 -8.37 19.19 -10.84
N ARG A 77 -7.55 18.17 -10.58
CA ARG A 77 -7.82 17.10 -9.61
C ARG A 77 -6.56 16.81 -8.78
N LEU A 78 -6.76 16.57 -7.52
CA LEU A 78 -5.72 16.13 -6.61
C LEU A 78 -6.23 14.89 -5.88
N ALA A 79 -5.70 13.72 -6.24
CA ALA A 79 -6.14 12.46 -5.68
C ALA A 79 -5.11 11.88 -4.70
N LEU A 80 -5.61 11.26 -3.64
CA LEU A 80 -4.79 10.53 -2.69
C LEU A 80 -5.14 9.04 -2.77
N VAL A 81 -4.15 8.19 -3.05
CA VAL A 81 -4.29 6.75 -3.00
C VAL A 81 -3.88 6.27 -1.63
N ASP A 82 -4.82 5.72 -0.89
CA ASP A 82 -4.77 5.35 0.52
C ASP A 82 -4.47 6.54 1.46
N ALA A 83 -4.71 6.39 2.76
CA ALA A 83 -4.63 7.48 3.72
C ALA A 83 -3.83 7.16 5.00
N GLY A 84 -3.08 6.07 5.00
CA GLY A 84 -2.26 5.68 6.16
C GLY A 84 -3.06 5.17 7.36
N ASP A 85 -2.36 4.94 8.48
CA ASP A 85 -2.92 4.30 9.69
C ASP A 85 -3.51 5.29 10.72
N SER A 86 -3.18 6.57 10.68
CA SER A 86 -3.31 7.45 11.83
C SER A 86 -2.29 7.11 12.96
N ASN A 87 -2.27 7.87 14.05
CA ASN A 87 -1.32 7.67 15.16
C ASN A 87 -1.81 6.71 16.26
N ARG A 88 -2.83 5.90 16.02
CA ARG A 88 -3.44 5.01 17.02
C ARG A 88 -2.53 3.85 17.47
N ARG A 89 -1.52 3.49 16.68
CA ARG A 89 -0.52 2.45 17.00
C ARG A 89 0.78 3.02 17.54
N GLY A 90 0.84 4.31 17.85
CA GLY A 90 2.02 5.00 18.40
C GLY A 90 2.62 6.03 17.44
N ASP A 91 3.74 6.60 17.85
CA ASP A 91 4.37 7.73 17.15
C ASP A 91 5.15 7.34 15.88
N SER A 92 5.22 6.06 15.55
CA SER A 92 5.86 5.57 14.31
C SER A 92 4.99 5.75 13.07
N LEU A 93 3.69 6.04 13.24
CA LEU A 93 2.67 6.18 12.20
C LEU A 93 1.89 7.48 12.39
N GLY A 94 1.03 7.82 11.42
CA GLY A 94 0.17 9.02 11.47
C GLY A 94 0.87 10.28 11.01
N HIS A 95 1.89 10.15 10.15
CA HIS A 95 2.63 11.28 9.58
C HIS A 95 2.17 11.66 8.15
N LEU A 96 1.02 11.17 7.70
CA LEU A 96 0.48 11.51 6.39
C LEU A 96 0.29 13.02 6.22
N LEU A 97 -0.25 13.72 7.23
CA LEU A 97 -0.45 15.17 7.15
C LEU A 97 0.86 15.96 7.01
N PRO A 98 1.90 15.70 7.82
CA PRO A 98 3.23 16.26 7.58
C PRO A 98 3.78 15.93 6.18
N ALA A 99 3.59 14.70 5.68
CA ALA A 99 4.03 14.32 4.34
C ALA A 99 3.28 15.11 3.25
N LEU A 100 1.95 15.24 3.37
CA LEU A 100 1.13 16.02 2.46
C LEU A 100 1.55 17.50 2.46
N ALA A 101 1.75 18.09 3.64
CA ALA A 101 2.23 19.45 3.78
C ALA A 101 3.62 19.65 3.18
N SER A 102 4.53 18.65 3.29
CA SER A 102 5.85 18.71 2.65
C SER A 102 5.78 18.63 1.12
N ALA A 103 4.70 18.06 0.57
CA ALA A 103 4.38 18.10 -0.86
C ALA A 103 3.71 19.44 -1.29
N GLY A 104 3.37 20.32 -0.34
CA GLY A 104 2.79 21.63 -0.60
C GLY A 104 1.26 21.68 -0.60
N TYR A 105 0.59 20.70 0.00
CA TYR A 105 -0.86 20.56 0.00
C TYR A 105 -1.44 20.40 1.40
N ASP A 106 -2.70 20.80 1.53
CA ASP A 106 -3.52 20.61 2.71
C ASP A 106 -4.63 19.56 2.45
N PRO A 107 -5.23 18.95 3.49
CA PRO A 107 -6.32 17.98 3.32
C PRO A 107 -7.52 18.51 2.54
N GLU A 108 -7.77 19.81 2.61
CA GLU A 108 -8.87 20.47 1.89
C GLU A 108 -8.63 20.60 0.38
N ASP A 109 -7.40 20.39 -0.09
CA ASP A 109 -7.07 20.40 -1.52
C ASP A 109 -7.40 19.08 -2.20
N ILE A 110 -7.50 17.98 -1.42
CA ILE A 110 -7.78 16.65 -1.94
C ILE A 110 -9.21 16.57 -2.49
N THR A 111 -9.32 16.22 -3.76
CA THR A 111 -10.60 16.09 -4.49
C THR A 111 -11.08 14.64 -4.57
N ASP A 112 -10.17 13.68 -4.49
CA ASP A 112 -10.44 12.25 -4.64
C ASP A 112 -9.61 11.42 -3.67
N LEU A 113 -10.24 10.42 -3.07
CA LEU A 113 -9.62 9.38 -2.26
C LEU A 113 -9.82 8.06 -3.00
N LEU A 114 -8.74 7.46 -3.45
CA LEU A 114 -8.76 6.19 -4.17
C LEU A 114 -8.30 5.09 -3.21
N LEU A 115 -9.22 4.33 -2.62
CA LEU A 115 -8.85 3.26 -1.68
C LEU A 115 -8.55 1.97 -2.42
N THR A 116 -7.36 1.43 -2.16
CA THR A 116 -6.97 0.12 -2.67
C THR A 116 -7.76 -0.97 -1.99
N HIS A 117 -7.94 -0.86 -0.69
CA HIS A 117 -8.78 -1.69 0.18
C HIS A 117 -9.02 -0.97 1.52
N LEU A 118 -9.75 -1.58 2.46
CA LEU A 118 -10.21 -0.88 3.66
C LEU A 118 -9.58 -1.39 4.98
N HIS A 119 -8.36 -1.95 4.95
CA HIS A 119 -7.61 -2.19 6.18
C HIS A 119 -7.22 -0.88 6.87
N GLY A 120 -6.91 -0.96 8.17
CA GLY A 120 -6.73 0.21 9.01
C GLY A 120 -5.56 1.10 8.62
N ASP A 121 -4.48 0.54 8.11
CA ASP A 121 -3.28 1.25 7.66
C ASP A 121 -3.43 1.88 6.26
N HIS A 122 -4.59 1.71 5.62
CA HIS A 122 -4.99 2.39 4.39
C HIS A 122 -6.16 3.34 4.60
N ALA A 123 -7.06 3.02 5.54
CA ALA A 123 -8.32 3.76 5.71
C ALA A 123 -8.43 4.56 7.03
N ALA A 124 -7.63 4.28 8.05
CA ALA A 124 -7.79 4.96 9.34
C ALA A 124 -7.44 6.44 9.27
N GLY A 125 -6.50 6.84 8.41
CA GLY A 125 -6.12 8.23 8.19
C GLY A 125 -7.19 9.07 7.49
N LEU A 126 -8.29 8.47 6.98
CA LEU A 126 -9.44 9.21 6.46
C LEU A 126 -10.20 9.98 7.54
N VAL A 127 -9.96 9.64 8.82
CA VAL A 127 -10.77 10.10 9.93
C VAL A 127 -9.91 10.72 11.03
N LYS A 128 -10.26 11.92 11.48
CA LYS A 128 -9.62 12.59 12.61
C LYS A 128 -10.69 13.12 13.56
N GLY A 129 -10.60 12.73 14.83
CA GLY A 129 -11.57 13.18 15.85
C GLY A 129 -13.02 12.74 15.59
N GLY A 130 -13.27 11.70 14.78
CA GLY A 130 -14.60 11.25 14.41
C GLY A 130 -15.20 11.96 13.20
N GLU A 131 -14.46 12.85 12.55
CA GLU A 131 -14.86 13.62 11.38
C GLU A 131 -14.01 13.26 10.15
N ARG A 132 -14.48 13.61 8.95
CA ARG A 132 -13.73 13.47 7.69
C ARG A 132 -12.48 14.33 7.73
N LEU A 133 -11.34 13.73 7.47
CA LEU A 133 -10.09 14.49 7.33
C LEU A 133 -10.02 15.23 5.98
N PHE A 134 -10.63 14.68 4.93
CA PHE A 134 -10.64 15.22 3.56
C PHE A 134 -12.08 15.62 3.17
N PRO A 135 -12.59 16.78 3.61
CA PRO A 135 -14.02 17.07 3.57
C PRO A 135 -14.59 17.27 2.16
N LYS A 136 -13.74 17.60 1.18
CA LYS A 136 -14.17 17.86 -0.22
C LYS A 136 -14.00 16.64 -1.13
N ALA A 137 -13.36 15.58 -0.65
CA ALA A 137 -12.94 14.46 -1.48
C ALA A 137 -14.08 13.45 -1.69
N ALA A 138 -14.26 13.00 -2.94
CA ALA A 138 -15.01 11.80 -3.24
C ALA A 138 -14.23 10.56 -2.82
N LEU A 139 -14.86 9.60 -2.16
CA LEU A 139 -14.25 8.35 -1.71
C LEU A 139 -14.56 7.23 -2.72
N HIS A 140 -13.55 6.78 -3.44
CA HIS A 140 -13.65 5.70 -4.44
C HIS A 140 -13.26 4.37 -3.79
N VAL A 141 -14.20 3.42 -3.75
CA VAL A 141 -14.01 2.08 -3.19
C VAL A 141 -14.58 1.04 -4.13
N SER A 142 -13.88 -0.08 -4.34
CA SER A 142 -14.38 -1.15 -5.22
C SER A 142 -15.69 -1.75 -4.69
N ALA A 143 -16.56 -2.17 -5.61
CA ALA A 143 -17.85 -2.78 -5.26
C ALA A 143 -17.65 -4.05 -4.41
N ALA A 144 -16.62 -4.85 -4.72
CA ALA A 144 -16.34 -6.08 -3.99
C ALA A 144 -15.81 -5.80 -2.57
N GLU A 145 -15.03 -4.73 -2.40
CA GLU A 145 -14.54 -4.29 -1.09
C GLU A 145 -15.69 -3.79 -0.21
N GLN A 146 -16.59 -2.97 -0.77
CA GLN A 146 -17.79 -2.53 -0.07
C GLN A 146 -18.65 -3.72 0.38
N ALA A 147 -18.86 -4.70 -0.51
CA ALA A 147 -19.65 -5.89 -0.21
C ALA A 147 -19.02 -6.71 0.92
N PHE A 148 -17.70 -6.94 0.87
CA PHE A 148 -16.96 -7.72 1.87
C PHE A 148 -17.11 -7.11 3.28
N TRP A 149 -16.86 -5.81 3.44
CA TRP A 149 -16.94 -5.13 4.73
C TRP A 149 -18.37 -4.82 5.20
N SER A 150 -19.36 -5.00 4.33
CA SER A 150 -20.77 -4.83 4.69
C SER A 150 -21.40 -6.09 5.28
N ASP A 151 -20.75 -7.25 5.16
CA ASP A 151 -21.24 -8.53 5.69
C ASP A 151 -20.27 -9.12 6.75
N PRO A 152 -20.46 -8.79 8.04
CA PRO A 152 -19.60 -9.30 9.11
C PRO A 152 -19.53 -10.83 9.21
N ALA A 153 -20.52 -11.55 8.65
CA ALA A 153 -20.52 -13.00 8.67
C ALA A 153 -19.46 -13.64 7.76
N GLN A 154 -18.89 -12.87 6.83
CA GLN A 154 -17.81 -13.32 5.95
C GLN A 154 -16.41 -13.12 6.55
N LEU A 155 -16.30 -12.39 7.68
CA LEU A 155 -15.03 -12.02 8.27
C LEU A 155 -14.56 -13.07 9.27
N ASP A 156 -13.31 -13.49 9.14
CA ASP A 156 -12.61 -14.23 10.19
C ASP A 156 -12.21 -13.30 11.36
N GLU A 157 -11.55 -13.85 12.37
CA GLU A 157 -11.10 -13.08 13.55
C GLU A 157 -10.12 -11.96 13.17
N LEU A 158 -9.22 -12.22 12.22
CA LEU A 158 -8.21 -11.25 11.79
C LEU A 158 -8.84 -10.10 10.98
N GLN A 159 -9.77 -10.43 10.10
CA GLN A 159 -10.49 -9.40 9.34
C GLN A 159 -11.44 -8.61 10.23
N SER A 160 -12.05 -9.24 11.23
CA SER A 160 -12.99 -8.58 12.15
C SER A 160 -12.36 -7.42 12.92
N VAL A 161 -11.04 -7.44 13.22
CA VAL A 161 -10.38 -6.31 13.88
C VAL A 161 -10.20 -5.10 12.96
N GLN A 162 -10.31 -5.28 11.65
CA GLN A 162 -10.23 -4.21 10.65
C GLN A 162 -11.59 -3.57 10.36
N LEU A 163 -12.69 -4.30 10.61
CA LEU A 163 -14.06 -3.88 10.30
C LEU A 163 -14.43 -2.46 10.78
N PRO A 164 -14.04 -2.00 12.00
CA PRO A 164 -14.38 -0.66 12.44
C PRO A 164 -13.84 0.46 11.54
N PHE A 165 -12.67 0.29 10.92
CA PHE A 165 -12.07 1.28 10.03
C PHE A 165 -12.84 1.37 8.73
N ALA A 166 -13.12 0.23 8.10
CA ALA A 166 -13.92 0.15 6.89
C ALA A 166 -15.31 0.75 7.09
N GLN A 167 -16.02 0.38 8.15
CA GLN A 167 -17.36 0.88 8.42
C GLN A 167 -17.39 2.39 8.73
N VAL A 168 -16.41 2.89 9.48
CA VAL A 168 -16.34 4.32 9.80
C VAL A 168 -16.03 5.12 8.55
N ALA A 169 -15.09 4.69 7.71
CA ALA A 169 -14.76 5.35 6.46
C ALA A 169 -16.00 5.42 5.53
N MET A 170 -16.62 4.27 5.23
CA MET A 170 -17.79 4.21 4.35
C MET A 170 -18.97 5.04 4.89
N ARG A 171 -19.21 5.00 6.20
CA ARG A 171 -20.30 5.77 6.82
C ARG A 171 -20.06 7.27 6.76
N LEU A 172 -18.85 7.73 7.11
CA LEU A 172 -18.54 9.15 7.13
C LEU A 172 -18.55 9.75 5.72
N TYR A 173 -18.14 9.01 4.72
CA TYR A 173 -18.10 9.47 3.32
C TYR A 173 -19.32 9.01 2.50
N ALA A 174 -20.39 8.51 3.11
CA ALA A 174 -21.52 7.89 2.40
C ALA A 174 -22.16 8.76 1.31
N ASP A 175 -22.20 10.09 1.52
CA ASP A 175 -22.70 11.07 0.54
C ASP A 175 -21.71 11.44 -0.57
N GLN A 176 -20.44 11.03 -0.44
CA GLN A 176 -19.34 11.22 -1.41
C GLN A 176 -18.74 9.88 -1.86
N LEU A 177 -19.38 8.75 -1.53
CA LEU A 177 -18.91 7.42 -1.89
C LEU A 177 -19.17 7.13 -3.38
N VAL A 178 -18.11 6.78 -4.09
CA VAL A 178 -18.13 6.37 -5.49
C VAL A 178 -17.73 4.90 -5.58
N THR A 179 -18.63 4.09 -6.11
CA THR A 179 -18.35 2.67 -6.37
C THR A 179 -17.56 2.52 -7.66
N ILE A 180 -16.42 1.84 -7.61
CA ILE A 180 -15.57 1.59 -8.77
C ILE A 180 -15.44 0.10 -9.07
N HIS A 181 -15.10 -0.21 -10.32
CA HIS A 181 -14.94 -1.59 -10.81
C HIS A 181 -13.61 -1.74 -11.57
N PRO A 182 -13.04 -2.95 -11.59
CA PRO A 182 -11.89 -3.23 -12.44
C PRO A 182 -12.14 -2.86 -13.90
N GLY A 183 -11.23 -2.11 -14.50
CA GLY A 183 -11.33 -1.58 -15.85
C GLY A 183 -11.87 -0.16 -15.96
N ASP A 184 -12.43 0.40 -14.88
CA ASP A 184 -12.86 1.80 -14.86
C ASP A 184 -11.64 2.73 -14.96
N GLU A 185 -11.75 3.77 -15.78
CA GLU A 185 -10.85 4.92 -15.74
C GLU A 185 -11.39 5.92 -14.73
N VAL A 186 -10.88 5.87 -13.49
CA VAL A 186 -11.39 6.67 -12.36
C VAL A 186 -10.92 8.12 -12.38
N LEU A 187 -9.79 8.37 -13.01
CA LEU A 187 -9.22 9.69 -13.32
C LEU A 187 -8.52 9.60 -14.67
N PRO A 188 -8.31 10.72 -15.38
CA PRO A 188 -7.65 10.69 -16.69
C PRO A 188 -6.32 9.94 -16.67
N GLY A 189 -6.25 8.81 -17.40
CA GLY A 189 -5.07 7.95 -17.48
C GLY A 189 -4.83 7.07 -16.23
N VAL A 190 -5.78 6.96 -15.29
CA VAL A 190 -5.71 6.12 -14.11
C VAL A 190 -6.79 5.04 -14.16
N VAL A 191 -6.38 3.80 -14.38
CA VAL A 191 -7.27 2.65 -14.59
C VAL A 191 -7.25 1.72 -13.39
N VAL A 192 -8.43 1.30 -12.93
CA VAL A 192 -8.61 0.34 -11.83
C VAL A 192 -8.21 -1.06 -12.28
N ARG A 193 -7.34 -1.71 -11.52
CA ARG A 193 -6.92 -3.08 -11.75
C ARG A 193 -7.32 -3.98 -10.57
N ALA A 194 -7.96 -5.12 -10.84
CA ALA A 194 -8.27 -6.10 -9.80
C ALA A 194 -6.99 -6.76 -9.26
N LEU A 195 -6.85 -6.80 -7.93
CA LEU A 195 -5.74 -7.46 -7.22
C LEU A 195 -6.28 -8.30 -6.04
N PRO A 196 -7.30 -9.15 -6.23
CA PRO A 196 -7.97 -9.85 -5.14
C PRO A 196 -7.06 -10.86 -4.45
N GLY A 197 -7.26 -11.04 -3.15
CA GLY A 197 -6.58 -12.04 -2.33
C GLY A 197 -6.27 -11.54 -0.93
N HIS A 198 -5.55 -10.43 -0.79
CA HIS A 198 -5.33 -9.79 0.50
C HIS A 198 -6.67 -9.36 1.12
N THR A 199 -7.50 -8.63 0.37
CA THR A 199 -8.95 -8.64 0.52
C THR A 199 -9.62 -9.07 -0.78
N PRO A 200 -10.87 -9.57 -0.75
CA PRO A 200 -11.58 -9.97 -1.99
C PRO A 200 -11.79 -8.83 -2.97
N GLY A 201 -11.90 -7.60 -2.46
CA GLY A 201 -12.15 -6.40 -3.24
C GLY A 201 -10.92 -5.53 -3.49
N GLN A 202 -9.72 -5.95 -3.08
CA GLN A 202 -8.51 -5.17 -3.30
C GLN A 202 -8.32 -4.84 -4.78
N VAL A 203 -8.02 -3.57 -5.04
CA VAL A 203 -7.68 -3.04 -6.37
C VAL A 203 -6.34 -2.31 -6.33
N GLY A 204 -5.76 -2.13 -7.50
CA GLY A 204 -4.64 -1.22 -7.73
C GLY A 204 -5.00 -0.18 -8.78
N PHE A 205 -4.10 0.78 -8.98
CA PHE A 205 -4.28 1.87 -9.93
C PHE A 205 -3.11 1.88 -10.91
N LEU A 206 -3.41 1.59 -12.17
CA LEU A 206 -2.43 1.53 -13.26
C LEU A 206 -2.42 2.87 -14.00
N MET A 207 -1.23 3.40 -14.26
CA MET A 207 -1.03 4.65 -15.01
C MET A 207 0.28 4.62 -15.80
N GLY A 208 0.38 5.51 -16.80
CA GLY A 208 1.54 5.64 -17.68
C GLY A 208 1.52 4.65 -18.84
N ASP A 209 2.10 5.06 -19.97
CA ASP A 209 2.11 4.27 -21.22
C ASP A 209 3.48 3.62 -21.48
N GLN A 210 4.57 4.42 -21.47
CA GLN A 210 5.93 3.94 -21.78
C GLN A 210 6.70 3.55 -20.52
N THR A 211 6.39 4.19 -19.39
CA THR A 211 6.97 3.88 -18.08
C THR A 211 5.86 3.56 -17.07
N PRO A 212 5.09 2.48 -17.32
CA PRO A 212 3.89 2.22 -16.54
C PRO A 212 4.21 1.98 -15.06
N LEU A 213 3.31 2.47 -14.21
CA LEU A 213 3.32 2.30 -12.77
C LEU A 213 2.00 1.69 -12.33
N LEU A 214 2.07 0.64 -11.54
CA LEU A 214 0.91 0.08 -10.83
C LEU A 214 1.07 0.37 -9.34
N ILE A 215 0.17 1.16 -8.78
CA ILE A 215 0.00 1.21 -7.33
C ILE A 215 -0.68 -0.11 -6.94
N SER A 216 0.11 -1.03 -6.36
CA SER A 216 -0.21 -2.46 -6.25
C SER A 216 -0.76 -2.86 -4.89
N ALA A 217 -1.06 -1.87 -4.04
CA ALA A 217 -1.58 -2.13 -2.69
C ALA A 217 -0.72 -3.17 -1.93
N ASP A 218 -1.37 -4.15 -1.32
CA ASP A 218 -0.79 -5.16 -0.45
C ASP A 218 -0.53 -6.50 -1.17
N VAL A 219 -0.14 -6.43 -2.45
CA VAL A 219 0.42 -7.60 -3.15
C VAL A 219 1.76 -8.02 -2.52
N LEU A 220 2.54 -7.04 -2.05
CA LEU A 220 3.82 -7.24 -1.38
C LEU A 220 3.88 -6.47 -0.05
N HIS A 221 4.22 -7.16 1.05
CA HIS A 221 4.49 -6.57 2.36
C HIS A 221 6.00 -6.54 2.67
N LEU A 222 6.72 -7.54 2.23
CA LEU A 222 8.16 -7.71 2.41
C LEU A 222 8.79 -8.07 1.06
N PRO A 223 9.10 -7.08 0.20
CA PRO A 223 9.65 -7.33 -1.13
C PRO A 223 10.90 -8.19 -1.12
N ALA A 224 11.82 -7.98 -0.17
CA ALA A 224 13.05 -8.76 -0.02
C ALA A 224 12.79 -10.28 0.08
N LEU A 225 11.70 -10.66 0.73
CA LEU A 225 11.31 -12.05 0.92
C LEU A 225 10.38 -12.52 -0.21
N GLN A 226 9.31 -11.75 -0.48
CA GLN A 226 8.20 -12.19 -1.31
C GLN A 226 8.46 -12.11 -2.82
N VAL A 227 9.40 -11.27 -3.27
CA VAL A 227 9.84 -11.29 -4.69
C VAL A 227 10.60 -12.58 -4.98
N ARG A 228 11.41 -13.03 -4.04
CA ARG A 228 12.20 -14.26 -4.13
C ARG A 228 11.36 -15.51 -3.90
N PHE A 229 10.47 -15.46 -2.92
CA PHE A 229 9.57 -16.54 -2.52
C PHE A 229 8.11 -16.06 -2.55
N PRO A 230 7.48 -15.98 -3.72
CA PRO A 230 6.12 -15.47 -3.86
C PRO A 230 5.05 -16.29 -3.09
N ASP A 231 5.38 -17.53 -2.72
CA ASP A 231 4.53 -18.39 -1.92
C ASP A 231 4.47 -17.99 -0.45
N TRP A 232 5.42 -17.18 0.04
CA TRP A 232 5.40 -16.66 1.41
C TRP A 232 4.32 -15.60 1.55
N GLY A 233 3.19 -16.01 2.18
CA GLY A 233 2.01 -15.19 2.35
C GLY A 233 2.09 -14.27 3.56
N PHE A 234 1.06 -13.47 3.73
CA PHE A 234 0.89 -12.61 4.88
C PHE A 234 -0.31 -13.08 5.72
N LEU A 235 -0.23 -12.95 7.04
CA LEU A 235 -1.25 -13.48 7.95
C LEU A 235 -2.63 -12.86 7.69
N PHE A 236 -2.67 -11.59 7.30
CA PHE A 236 -3.90 -10.85 7.03
C PHE A 236 -4.47 -11.07 5.62
N ASP A 237 -3.86 -11.93 4.79
CA ASP A 237 -4.48 -12.32 3.51
C ASP A 237 -5.80 -13.07 3.78
N ALA A 238 -6.94 -12.47 3.41
CA ALA A 238 -8.27 -13.05 3.61
C ALA A 238 -8.47 -14.34 2.78
N ASP A 239 -7.90 -14.38 1.58
CA ASP A 239 -7.81 -15.56 0.72
C ASP A 239 -6.34 -15.81 0.36
N ARG A 240 -5.61 -16.56 1.21
CA ARG A 240 -4.19 -16.83 1.03
C ARG A 240 -3.84 -17.51 -0.30
N PRO A 241 -4.57 -18.54 -0.78
CA PRO A 241 -4.34 -19.13 -2.10
C PRO A 241 -4.46 -18.09 -3.22
N ARG A 242 -5.48 -17.24 -3.16
CA ARG A 242 -5.71 -16.20 -4.18
C ARG A 242 -4.65 -15.09 -4.11
N SER A 243 -4.29 -14.63 -2.91
CA SER A 243 -3.21 -13.64 -2.71
C SER A 243 -1.88 -14.15 -3.28
N ARG A 244 -1.54 -15.41 -2.99
CA ARG A 244 -0.35 -16.08 -3.53
C ARG A 244 -0.37 -16.15 -5.06
N ALA A 245 -1.48 -16.57 -5.65
CA ALA A 245 -1.65 -16.62 -7.10
C ALA A 245 -1.51 -15.22 -7.73
N MET A 246 -2.13 -14.20 -7.13
CA MET A 246 -2.03 -12.81 -7.57
C MET A 246 -0.59 -12.29 -7.50
N ARG A 247 0.15 -12.62 -6.45
CA ARG A 247 1.56 -12.23 -6.30
C ARG A 247 2.41 -12.83 -7.42
N HIS A 248 2.25 -14.13 -7.72
CA HIS A 248 2.92 -14.77 -8.85
C HIS A 248 2.59 -14.09 -10.19
N GLU A 249 1.31 -13.81 -10.43
CA GLU A 249 0.84 -13.14 -11.65
C GLU A 249 1.49 -11.77 -11.84
N ILE A 250 1.45 -10.92 -10.81
CA ILE A 250 2.00 -9.57 -10.85
C ILE A 250 3.53 -9.60 -11.00
N LEU A 251 4.24 -10.43 -10.26
CA LEU A 251 5.70 -10.54 -10.36
C LEU A 251 6.14 -11.04 -11.74
N ALA A 252 5.45 -12.02 -12.31
CA ALA A 252 5.74 -12.49 -13.66
C ALA A 252 5.46 -11.42 -14.73
N GLU A 253 4.38 -10.67 -14.57
CA GLU A 253 4.08 -9.57 -15.49
C GLU A 253 5.13 -8.46 -15.41
N THR A 254 5.47 -8.00 -14.21
CA THR A 254 6.46 -6.93 -14.01
C THR A 254 7.83 -7.31 -14.54
N ALA A 255 8.27 -8.53 -14.29
CA ALA A 255 9.55 -9.05 -14.82
C ALA A 255 9.58 -9.09 -16.36
N ARG A 256 8.44 -9.35 -17.01
CA ARG A 256 8.31 -9.44 -18.46
C ARG A 256 8.15 -8.09 -19.14
N THR A 257 7.42 -7.15 -18.52
CA THR A 257 6.99 -5.90 -19.18
C THR A 257 7.79 -4.68 -18.73
N GLY A 258 8.51 -4.78 -17.61
CA GLY A 258 9.16 -3.63 -16.98
C GLY A 258 8.17 -2.72 -16.23
N LEU A 259 6.91 -3.15 -16.04
CA LEU A 259 5.94 -2.47 -15.17
C LEU A 259 6.56 -2.28 -13.78
N ARG A 260 6.54 -1.04 -13.27
CA ARG A 260 6.98 -0.74 -11.91
C ARG A 260 5.84 -0.94 -10.93
N LEU A 261 6.18 -1.39 -9.73
CA LEU A 261 5.22 -1.51 -8.63
C LEU A 261 5.46 -0.39 -7.63
N ALA A 262 4.38 0.30 -7.27
CA ALA A 262 4.32 1.15 -6.09
C ALA A 262 3.45 0.45 -5.05
N GLY A 263 3.87 0.40 -3.78
CA GLY A 263 3.12 -0.33 -2.75
C GLY A 263 3.20 0.34 -1.38
N ALA A 264 2.17 0.13 -0.58
CA ALA A 264 2.09 0.70 0.76
C ALA A 264 3.24 0.22 1.64
N HIS A 265 3.62 -1.05 1.52
CA HIS A 265 4.64 -1.67 2.36
C HIS A 265 5.99 -1.89 1.66
N ILE A 266 6.13 -1.43 0.44
CA ILE A 266 7.43 -1.36 -0.23
C ILE A 266 8.26 -0.25 0.44
N PRO A 267 9.56 -0.47 0.77
CA PRO A 267 10.38 0.54 1.43
C PRO A 267 10.31 1.90 0.74
N PHE A 268 10.11 2.98 1.52
CA PHE A 268 9.98 4.34 0.99
C PHE A 268 11.14 4.67 0.02
N PRO A 269 10.88 5.26 -1.17
CA PRO A 269 9.64 5.90 -1.64
C PRO A 269 8.58 4.94 -2.22
N GLY A 270 8.60 3.66 -1.88
CA GLY A 270 7.53 2.74 -2.16
C GLY A 270 7.51 2.18 -3.58
N VAL A 271 8.58 2.32 -4.37
CA VAL A 271 8.61 1.90 -5.78
C VAL A 271 9.76 0.95 -6.06
N ILE A 272 9.44 -0.16 -6.73
CA ILE A 272 10.42 -1.14 -7.20
C ILE A 272 10.18 -1.53 -8.65
N ARG A 273 11.24 -2.01 -9.28
CA ARG A 273 11.20 -2.76 -10.54
C ARG A 273 11.66 -4.20 -10.27
N VAL A 274 10.84 -5.17 -10.65
CA VAL A 274 11.23 -6.58 -10.59
C VAL A 274 12.14 -6.90 -11.77
N VAL A 275 13.23 -7.59 -11.49
CA VAL A 275 14.28 -7.96 -12.47
C VAL A 275 14.65 -9.43 -12.30
N PRO A 276 15.17 -10.09 -13.35
CA PRO A 276 15.80 -11.40 -13.20
C PRO A 276 16.99 -11.32 -12.23
N GLY A 277 17.07 -12.27 -11.31
CA GLY A 277 18.16 -12.43 -10.36
C GLY A 277 18.90 -13.75 -10.57
N PRO A 278 20.04 -13.98 -9.89
CA PRO A 278 20.90 -15.17 -10.10
C PRO A 278 20.20 -16.49 -9.72
N GLU A 279 19.19 -16.43 -8.88
CA GLU A 279 18.45 -17.60 -8.39
C GLU A 279 16.92 -17.41 -8.48
N GLY A 280 16.41 -16.67 -9.45
CA GLY A 280 14.99 -16.37 -9.67
C GLY A 280 14.73 -14.88 -9.88
N LEU A 281 13.68 -14.33 -9.26
CA LEU A 281 13.40 -12.91 -9.32
C LEU A 281 14.13 -12.14 -8.22
N GLY A 282 14.55 -10.92 -8.53
CA GLY A 282 15.01 -9.89 -7.62
C GLY A 282 14.27 -8.58 -7.91
N PHE A 283 14.66 -7.50 -7.26
CA PHE A 283 14.13 -6.18 -7.55
C PHE A 283 15.21 -5.11 -7.44
N ARG A 284 14.93 -3.95 -7.99
CA ARG A 284 15.68 -2.70 -7.79
C ARG A 284 14.74 -1.63 -7.25
N THR A 285 15.24 -0.84 -6.34
CA THR A 285 14.51 0.33 -5.83
C THR A 285 14.64 1.51 -6.80
N ALA A 286 13.77 2.51 -6.67
CA ALA A 286 13.86 3.72 -7.46
C ALA A 286 15.19 4.49 -7.27
N GLU A 287 15.86 4.32 -6.13
CA GLU A 287 17.15 4.96 -5.84
C GLU A 287 18.32 4.29 -6.55
N GLU A 288 18.23 2.98 -6.83
CA GLU A 288 19.25 2.22 -7.57
C GLU A 288 19.14 2.41 -9.09
N GLU A 289 18.04 3.03 -9.56
CA GLU A 289 17.79 3.32 -10.98
C GLU A 289 18.13 4.78 -11.35
N ALA A 290 18.40 5.64 -10.37
CA ALA A 290 18.71 7.06 -10.54
C ALA A 290 20.21 7.29 -10.72
#